data_e88c5ec03d18d22a8c2eeab3ca7e6d81
#
_entry.id   e88c5ec03d18d22a8c2eeab3ca7e6d81
#
_cell.length_a   1.000
_cell.length_b   1.000
_cell.length_c   1.000
_cell.angle_alpha   90.00
_cell.angle_beta   90.00
_cell.angle_gamma   90.00
#
_symmetry.space_group_name_H-M   'P 1'
#
loop_
_entity.id
_entity.type
_entity.pdbx_description
1 polymer ?
#
loop_
_entity_poly.entity_id
_entity_poly.type
_entity_poly.pdbx_seq_one_letter_code
_entity_poly.pdbx_strand_id
1 'polypeptide(L)'
;MTRKTTILQLIFDSPGRMLRTVCSYLKPSAPAQGGDESARELIELYEGLIEHCAVAIYAIDTTHRVIHWNRACEELTGFKAGEMIGTTDHWKPVYDHQRPCLSDMLITGDMDKMSDHFQEHGSSVLLPHGLHAEGWFPKAGGKRRYVMFDAAPIYNHSGELVAAIETLHDITQRKQIEEERERLNVELKEAIEKIKTLTGLIPICAGCKKIRDDKGYWNQLEQYVEEHSDAVFSHGLCPECFQKYFSDAGKSRKG
;
A
#
# COMPACT_ATOMS: atom_id res chain seq x y z
N MET A 1 8.78 41.31 6.77
CA MET A 1 8.94 39.87 6.50
C MET A 1 8.23 39.11 7.60
N THR A 2 6.90 38.92 7.55
CA THR A 2 6.17 38.06 8.50
C THR A 2 4.67 38.01 8.11
N ARG A 3 4.29 37.46 6.99
CA ARG A 3 2.87 37.17 6.65
C ARG A 3 2.63 35.95 5.74
N LYS A 4 3.65 35.10 5.49
CA LYS A 4 3.49 33.93 4.59
C LYS A 4 3.36 32.58 5.30
N THR A 5 3.51 32.51 6.62
CA THR A 5 3.55 31.23 7.36
C THR A 5 2.19 30.82 7.94
N THR A 6 1.19 31.70 7.96
CA THR A 6 -0.11 31.43 8.61
C THR A 6 -1.14 30.77 7.69
N ILE A 7 -0.93 30.78 6.37
CA ILE A 7 -1.90 30.23 5.40
C ILE A 7 -1.79 28.70 5.27
N LEU A 8 -0.62 28.12 5.46
CA LEU A 8 -0.41 26.68 5.31
C LEU A 8 -0.88 25.82 6.50
N GLN A 9 -1.05 26.42 7.66
CA GLN A 9 -1.46 25.69 8.88
C GLN A 9 -2.98 25.57 9.06
N LEU A 10 -3.78 26.30 8.27
CA LEU A 10 -5.25 26.27 8.33
C LEU A 10 -5.90 25.25 7.37
N ILE A 11 -5.11 24.55 6.55
CA ILE A 11 -5.63 23.62 5.54
C ILE A 11 -5.94 22.22 6.12
N PHE A 12 -5.46 21.90 7.32
CA PHE A 12 -5.52 20.51 7.85
C PHE A 12 -6.52 20.24 8.99
N ASP A 13 -7.29 21.23 9.43
CA ASP A 13 -8.26 21.02 10.49
C ASP A 13 -9.70 20.94 9.98
N SER A 14 -10.14 19.74 9.61
CA SER A 14 -11.55 19.33 9.41
C SER A 14 -12.18 19.58 8.01
N PRO A 15 -12.67 18.52 7.32
CA PRO A 15 -13.24 18.62 5.96
C PRO A 15 -14.50 19.52 5.84
N GLY A 16 -15.21 19.76 6.94
CA GLY A 16 -16.41 20.60 6.91
C GLY A 16 -16.16 22.11 6.93
N ARG A 17 -14.93 22.56 7.24
CA ARG A 17 -14.59 23.99 7.30
C ARG A 17 -14.10 24.57 5.97
N MET A 18 -13.59 23.74 5.07
CA MET A 18 -13.01 24.20 3.80
C MET A 18 -14.07 24.86 2.90
N LEU A 19 -15.25 24.25 2.77
CA LEU A 19 -16.36 24.81 1.98
C LEU A 19 -16.89 26.13 2.55
N ARG A 20 -16.91 26.31 3.89
CA ARG A 20 -17.35 27.56 4.51
C ARG A 20 -16.32 28.69 4.38
N THR A 21 -15.04 28.38 4.35
CA THR A 21 -13.97 29.39 4.24
C THR A 21 -13.84 29.88 2.81
N VAL A 22 -13.92 29.00 1.80
CA VAL A 22 -13.95 29.43 0.39
C VAL A 22 -15.18 30.31 0.10
N CYS A 23 -16.36 29.91 0.60
CA CYS A 23 -17.58 30.73 0.47
C CYS A 23 -17.50 32.09 1.19
N SER A 24 -16.69 32.24 2.26
CA SER A 24 -16.56 33.54 2.96
C SER A 24 -15.66 34.52 2.21
N TYR A 25 -14.71 34.05 1.42
CA TYR A 25 -13.88 34.90 0.54
C TYR A 25 -14.60 35.28 -0.77
N LEU A 26 -15.64 34.54 -1.14
CA LEU A 26 -16.44 34.75 -2.36
C LEU A 26 -17.77 35.45 -2.08
N LYS A 27 -17.96 36.09 -0.90
CA LYS A 27 -19.16 36.93 -0.68
C LYS A 27 -19.07 38.17 -1.55
N PRO A 28 -19.91 38.32 -2.57
CA PRO A 28 -20.00 39.57 -3.32
C PRO A 28 -20.52 40.68 -2.39
N SER A 29 -19.81 41.76 -2.35
CA SER A 29 -20.29 43.01 -1.75
C SER A 29 -21.33 43.62 -2.65
N ALA A 30 -22.59 43.63 -2.20
CA ALA A 30 -23.76 44.32 -2.71
C ALA A 30 -24.50 43.71 -3.94
N PRO A 31 -25.84 43.84 -4.02
CA PRO A 31 -26.64 43.32 -5.12
C PRO A 31 -26.52 44.25 -6.33
N ALA A 32 -25.74 43.87 -7.31
CA ALA A 32 -25.69 44.51 -8.62
C ALA A 32 -26.13 43.51 -9.70
N GLN A 33 -26.71 44.04 -10.75
CA GLN A 33 -27.23 43.39 -11.96
C GLN A 33 -26.17 42.48 -12.70
N GLY A 34 -25.53 41.53 -12.00
CA GLY A 34 -24.41 40.67 -12.47
C GLY A 34 -24.48 39.24 -11.95
N GLY A 35 -25.59 38.77 -11.43
CA GLY A 35 -25.72 37.45 -10.83
C GLY A 35 -25.38 36.29 -11.78
N ASP A 36 -25.48 36.49 -13.08
CA ASP A 36 -25.18 35.51 -14.10
C ASP A 36 -23.67 35.42 -14.41
N GLU A 37 -22.95 36.53 -14.36
CA GLU A 37 -21.50 36.58 -14.64
C GLU A 37 -20.67 35.96 -13.50
N SER A 38 -21.00 36.31 -12.25
CA SER A 38 -20.34 35.70 -11.08
C SER A 38 -20.60 34.20 -10.95
N ALA A 39 -21.79 33.74 -11.34
CA ALA A 39 -22.10 32.31 -11.36
C ALA A 39 -21.28 31.57 -12.44
N ARG A 40 -21.14 32.19 -13.62
CA ARG A 40 -20.30 31.62 -14.71
C ARG A 40 -18.83 31.55 -14.32
N GLU A 41 -18.26 32.60 -13.79
CA GLU A 41 -16.88 32.63 -13.31
C GLU A 41 -16.62 31.52 -12.25
N LEU A 42 -17.59 31.30 -11.36
CA LEU A 42 -17.49 30.24 -10.35
C LEU A 42 -17.55 28.85 -10.98
N ILE A 43 -18.41 28.62 -11.94
CA ILE A 43 -18.53 27.35 -12.68
C ILE A 43 -17.21 27.08 -13.43
N GLU A 44 -16.69 28.05 -14.17
CA GLU A 44 -15.42 27.95 -14.89
C GLU A 44 -14.24 27.61 -13.94
N LEU A 45 -14.24 28.22 -12.75
CA LEU A 45 -13.24 27.92 -11.74
C LEU A 45 -13.35 26.46 -11.25
N TYR A 46 -14.56 25.97 -10.95
CA TYR A 46 -14.77 24.58 -10.51
C TYR A 46 -14.42 23.57 -11.60
N GLU A 47 -14.84 23.83 -12.83
CA GLU A 47 -14.46 23.00 -13.98
C GLU A 47 -12.94 22.99 -14.16
N GLY A 48 -12.27 24.13 -14.07
CA GLY A 48 -10.83 24.23 -14.15
C GLY A 48 -10.11 23.49 -13.01
N LEU A 49 -10.64 23.52 -11.79
CA LEU A 49 -10.07 22.79 -10.64
C LEU A 49 -10.10 21.27 -10.86
N ILE A 50 -11.19 20.74 -11.40
CA ILE A 50 -11.33 19.30 -11.65
C ILE A 50 -10.52 18.90 -12.88
N GLU A 51 -10.58 19.69 -13.95
CA GLU A 51 -9.86 19.45 -15.21
C GLU A 51 -8.36 19.40 -15.03
N HIS A 52 -7.80 20.27 -14.17
CA HIS A 52 -6.36 20.34 -13.89
C HIS A 52 -5.94 19.56 -12.64
N CYS A 53 -6.85 18.80 -12.02
CA CYS A 53 -6.48 17.89 -10.94
C CYS A 53 -5.57 16.79 -11.47
N ALA A 54 -4.49 16.49 -10.75
CA ALA A 54 -3.55 15.43 -11.11
C ALA A 54 -4.08 14.01 -10.84
N VAL A 55 -5.25 13.89 -10.23
CA VAL A 55 -5.95 12.63 -10.02
C VAL A 55 -6.91 12.41 -11.18
N ALA A 56 -6.93 11.21 -11.73
CA ALA A 56 -7.91 10.82 -12.73
C ALA A 56 -9.29 10.76 -12.08
N ILE A 57 -10.22 11.59 -12.57
CA ILE A 57 -11.56 11.76 -12.01
C ILE A 57 -12.57 11.69 -13.15
N TYR A 58 -13.58 10.84 -12.97
CA TYR A 58 -14.78 10.90 -13.80
C TYR A 58 -16.04 10.89 -12.93
N ALA A 59 -17.17 11.29 -13.51
CA ALA A 59 -18.47 11.22 -12.87
C ALA A 59 -19.53 10.70 -13.85
N ILE A 60 -20.49 9.97 -13.30
CA ILE A 60 -21.67 9.47 -14.04
C ILE A 60 -22.95 10.01 -13.40
N ASP A 61 -23.97 10.22 -14.22
CA ASP A 61 -25.30 10.55 -13.74
C ASP A 61 -26.09 9.30 -13.31
N THR A 62 -27.30 9.47 -12.81
CA THR A 62 -28.20 8.39 -12.37
C THR A 62 -28.66 7.47 -13.51
N THR A 63 -28.38 7.80 -14.77
CA THR A 63 -28.62 6.96 -15.96
C THR A 63 -27.33 6.25 -16.43
N HIS A 64 -26.28 6.27 -15.60
CA HIS A 64 -24.94 5.69 -15.85
C HIS A 64 -24.18 6.35 -17.01
N ARG A 65 -24.55 7.55 -17.41
CA ARG A 65 -23.84 8.29 -18.47
C ARG A 65 -22.71 9.11 -17.86
N VAL A 66 -21.57 9.07 -18.50
CA VAL A 66 -20.42 9.92 -18.15
C VAL A 66 -20.79 11.38 -18.36
N ILE A 67 -20.75 12.17 -17.30
CA ILE A 67 -21.02 13.61 -17.31
C ILE A 67 -19.75 14.43 -17.15
N HIS A 68 -18.68 13.82 -16.64
CA HIS A 68 -17.37 14.44 -16.49
C HIS A 68 -16.25 13.42 -16.70
N TRP A 69 -15.15 13.86 -17.33
CA TRP A 69 -13.95 13.06 -17.62
C TRP A 69 -12.78 14.02 -17.74
N ASN A 70 -11.95 14.11 -16.68
CA ASN A 70 -10.90 15.10 -16.63
C ASN A 70 -9.64 14.68 -17.42
N ARG A 71 -8.73 15.63 -17.61
CA ARG A 71 -7.48 15.41 -18.35
C ARG A 71 -6.63 14.27 -17.77
N ALA A 72 -6.57 14.10 -16.45
CA ALA A 72 -5.85 13.00 -15.85
C ALA A 72 -6.45 11.62 -16.20
N CYS A 73 -7.79 11.53 -16.37
CA CYS A 73 -8.43 10.34 -16.93
C CYS A 73 -7.98 10.08 -18.37
N GLU A 74 -7.89 11.10 -19.21
CA GLU A 74 -7.40 10.95 -20.58
C GLU A 74 -5.97 10.40 -20.62
N GLU A 75 -5.08 10.97 -19.80
CA GLU A 75 -3.67 10.55 -19.74
C GLU A 75 -3.50 9.13 -19.16
N LEU A 76 -4.30 8.77 -18.14
CA LEU A 76 -4.22 7.46 -17.51
C LEU A 76 -4.80 6.36 -18.40
N THR A 77 -5.93 6.64 -19.05
CA THR A 77 -6.73 5.62 -19.75
C THR A 77 -6.48 5.59 -21.27
N GLY A 78 -6.05 6.72 -21.84
CA GLY A 78 -5.91 6.92 -23.29
C GLY A 78 -7.21 7.29 -24.01
N PHE A 79 -8.36 7.32 -23.32
CA PHE A 79 -9.65 7.71 -23.88
C PHE A 79 -9.89 9.20 -23.68
N LYS A 80 -10.33 9.89 -24.73
CA LYS A 80 -10.59 11.32 -24.70
C LYS A 80 -11.97 11.65 -24.09
N ALA A 81 -12.08 12.78 -23.41
CA ALA A 81 -13.35 13.25 -22.82
C ALA A 81 -14.47 13.30 -23.87
N GLY A 82 -14.17 13.76 -25.07
CA GLY A 82 -15.13 13.81 -26.19
C GLY A 82 -15.64 12.45 -26.66
N GLU A 83 -14.92 11.36 -26.38
CA GLU A 83 -15.33 9.99 -26.68
C GLU A 83 -16.15 9.36 -25.55
N MET A 84 -15.94 9.81 -24.31
CA MET A 84 -16.51 9.22 -23.11
C MET A 84 -17.76 9.93 -22.63
N ILE A 85 -17.79 11.26 -22.64
CA ILE A 85 -18.93 12.06 -22.16
C ILE A 85 -20.21 11.72 -22.94
N GLY A 86 -21.30 11.49 -22.21
CA GLY A 86 -22.60 11.10 -22.74
C GLY A 86 -22.77 9.62 -23.03
N THR A 87 -21.70 8.81 -22.94
CA THR A 87 -21.73 7.34 -23.10
C THR A 87 -21.87 6.63 -21.75
N THR A 88 -22.09 5.32 -21.78
CA THR A 88 -22.04 4.43 -20.61
C THR A 88 -20.79 3.56 -20.62
N ASP A 89 -19.74 4.00 -21.30
CA ASP A 89 -18.55 3.21 -21.64
C ASP A 89 -17.37 3.41 -20.66
N HIS A 90 -17.59 4.04 -19.52
CA HIS A 90 -16.59 4.31 -18.49
C HIS A 90 -15.86 3.08 -17.95
N TRP A 91 -16.41 1.89 -18.16
CA TRP A 91 -15.77 0.59 -17.84
C TRP A 91 -14.67 0.17 -18.84
N LYS A 92 -14.75 0.60 -20.11
CA LYS A 92 -13.84 0.16 -21.20
C LYS A 92 -12.36 0.38 -20.96
N PRO A 93 -11.93 1.50 -20.33
CA PRO A 93 -10.52 1.73 -20.04
C PRO A 93 -9.88 0.69 -19.13
N VAL A 94 -10.66 0.00 -18.33
CA VAL A 94 -10.21 -0.87 -17.23
C VAL A 94 -10.51 -2.33 -17.49
N TYR A 95 -11.65 -2.63 -18.15
CA TYR A 95 -12.17 -3.98 -18.33
C TYR A 95 -12.26 -4.39 -19.81
N ASP A 96 -12.21 -5.70 -20.05
CA ASP A 96 -12.35 -6.31 -21.38
C ASP A 96 -13.81 -6.50 -21.81
N HIS A 97 -14.74 -6.46 -20.86
CA HIS A 97 -16.18 -6.62 -21.09
C HIS A 97 -16.93 -5.69 -20.13
N GLN A 98 -18.17 -5.42 -20.49
CA GLN A 98 -19.02 -4.56 -19.68
C GLN A 98 -19.28 -5.18 -18.31
N ARG A 99 -18.95 -4.43 -17.28
CA ARG A 99 -19.21 -4.74 -15.87
C ARG A 99 -19.34 -3.45 -15.07
N PRO A 100 -20.05 -3.49 -13.94
CA PRO A 100 -20.22 -2.30 -13.11
C PRO A 100 -18.87 -1.84 -12.51
N CYS A 101 -18.69 -0.53 -12.51
CA CYS A 101 -17.68 0.18 -11.75
C CYS A 101 -18.21 0.55 -10.36
N LEU A 102 -17.40 1.11 -9.48
CA LEU A 102 -17.86 1.50 -8.14
C LEU A 102 -18.95 2.58 -8.20
N SER A 103 -18.81 3.52 -9.13
CA SER A 103 -19.82 4.55 -9.39
C SER A 103 -21.18 3.98 -9.79
N ASP A 104 -21.21 2.91 -10.61
CA ASP A 104 -22.45 2.20 -10.96
C ASP A 104 -23.11 1.58 -9.73
N MET A 105 -22.32 0.96 -8.86
CA MET A 105 -22.81 0.33 -7.64
C MET A 105 -23.42 1.35 -6.67
N LEU A 106 -22.84 2.56 -6.60
CA LEU A 106 -23.43 3.66 -5.83
C LEU A 106 -24.78 4.10 -6.37
N ILE A 107 -24.94 4.14 -7.71
CA ILE A 107 -26.21 4.52 -8.35
C ILE A 107 -27.27 3.45 -8.15
N THR A 108 -26.91 2.16 -8.32
CA THR A 108 -27.87 1.04 -8.20
C THR A 108 -28.14 0.62 -6.77
N GLY A 109 -27.23 0.94 -5.83
CA GLY A 109 -27.29 0.45 -4.45
C GLY A 109 -26.82 -1.00 -4.28
N ASP A 110 -26.24 -1.62 -5.29
CA ASP A 110 -25.83 -3.04 -5.33
C ASP A 110 -24.50 -3.30 -4.58
N MET A 111 -24.36 -2.78 -3.36
CA MET A 111 -23.13 -2.91 -2.56
C MET A 111 -22.77 -4.36 -2.23
N ASP A 112 -23.77 -5.22 -2.08
CA ASP A 112 -23.58 -6.63 -1.74
C ASP A 112 -22.85 -7.43 -2.85
N LYS A 113 -22.81 -6.89 -4.07
CA LYS A 113 -22.16 -7.51 -5.22
C LYS A 113 -20.69 -7.10 -5.39
N MET A 114 -20.14 -6.28 -4.50
CA MET A 114 -18.74 -5.84 -4.63
C MET A 114 -17.76 -7.00 -4.63
N SER A 115 -17.97 -8.02 -3.79
CA SER A 115 -17.14 -9.22 -3.72
C SER A 115 -17.10 -10.03 -5.03
N ASP A 116 -18.14 -9.94 -5.86
CA ASP A 116 -18.20 -10.64 -7.15
C ASP A 116 -17.28 -9.96 -8.19
N HIS A 117 -16.97 -8.70 -7.98
CA HIS A 117 -16.29 -7.85 -8.94
C HIS A 117 -14.89 -7.40 -8.50
N PHE A 118 -14.65 -7.27 -7.20
CA PHE A 118 -13.40 -6.74 -6.66
C PHE A 118 -12.84 -7.66 -5.57
N GLN A 119 -11.56 -8.02 -5.69
CA GLN A 119 -10.88 -8.86 -4.71
C GLN A 119 -10.59 -8.09 -3.42
N GLU A 120 -10.03 -6.90 -3.56
CA GLU A 120 -9.79 -5.97 -2.46
C GLU A 120 -10.78 -4.81 -2.57
N HIS A 121 -11.70 -4.71 -1.62
CA HIS A 121 -12.77 -3.72 -1.60
C HIS A 121 -13.26 -3.41 -0.19
N GLY A 122 -13.95 -2.29 -0.06
CA GLY A 122 -14.51 -1.85 1.22
C GLY A 122 -15.21 -0.51 1.11
N SER A 123 -15.54 0.04 2.28
CA SER A 123 -16.01 1.42 2.37
C SER A 123 -14.83 2.39 2.30
N SER A 124 -15.03 3.55 1.70
CA SER A 124 -14.04 4.61 1.73
C SER A 124 -13.76 5.06 3.16
N VAL A 125 -12.48 5.21 3.50
CA VAL A 125 -12.06 5.69 4.84
C VAL A 125 -12.37 7.17 5.04
N LEU A 126 -12.37 7.94 3.95
CA LEU A 126 -12.46 9.40 3.99
C LEU A 126 -13.85 9.92 3.72
N LEU A 127 -14.65 9.22 2.90
CA LEU A 127 -15.94 9.71 2.40
C LEU A 127 -17.09 8.87 2.96
N PRO A 128 -18.05 9.48 3.67
CA PRO A 128 -19.25 8.79 4.09
C PRO A 128 -20.01 8.21 2.87
N HIS A 129 -20.44 6.97 2.99
CA HIS A 129 -21.10 6.22 1.90
C HIS A 129 -20.26 6.02 0.63
N GLY A 130 -18.96 6.34 0.67
CA GLY A 130 -18.03 6.08 -0.42
C GLY A 130 -17.62 4.60 -0.45
N LEU A 131 -17.22 4.16 -1.63
CA LEU A 131 -16.68 2.83 -1.90
C LEU A 131 -15.20 2.92 -2.26
N HIS A 132 -14.48 1.86 -1.91
CA HIS A 132 -13.06 1.69 -2.21
C HIS A 132 -12.84 0.31 -2.83
N ALA A 133 -11.97 0.22 -3.83
CA ALA A 133 -11.47 -1.05 -4.36
C ALA A 133 -10.08 -0.88 -4.97
N GLU A 134 -9.31 -1.96 -4.98
CA GLU A 134 -8.03 -1.97 -5.69
C GLU A 134 -7.75 -3.35 -6.31
N GLY A 135 -6.89 -3.38 -7.32
CA GLY A 135 -6.54 -4.62 -7.98
C GLY A 135 -5.69 -4.46 -9.24
N TRP A 136 -5.25 -5.61 -9.77
CA TRP A 136 -4.55 -5.70 -11.04
C TRP A 136 -5.51 -5.64 -12.22
N PHE A 137 -5.30 -4.71 -13.11
CA PHE A 137 -6.06 -4.52 -14.35
C PHE A 137 -5.14 -4.71 -15.56
N PRO A 138 -5.44 -5.67 -16.45
CA PRO A 138 -4.54 -6.03 -17.54
C PRO A 138 -4.41 -4.96 -18.61
N LYS A 139 -5.40 -4.08 -18.76
CA LYS A 139 -5.49 -3.11 -19.86
C LYS A 139 -5.74 -1.67 -19.44
N ALA A 140 -5.54 -1.29 -18.19
CA ALA A 140 -5.73 0.10 -17.77
C ALA A 140 -4.82 1.04 -18.60
N GLY A 141 -5.39 1.78 -19.55
CA GLY A 141 -4.65 2.60 -20.50
C GLY A 141 -3.68 1.80 -21.40
N GLY A 142 -4.07 0.60 -21.83
CA GLY A 142 -3.26 -0.27 -22.71
C GLY A 142 -2.10 -0.98 -22.02
N LYS A 143 -1.97 -0.89 -20.70
CA LYS A 143 -0.91 -1.52 -19.89
C LYS A 143 -1.50 -2.23 -18.67
N ARG A 144 -0.80 -3.26 -18.19
CA ARG A 144 -1.12 -3.86 -16.91
C ARG A 144 -0.75 -2.89 -15.78
N ARG A 145 -1.73 -2.51 -14.95
CA ARG A 145 -1.57 -1.57 -13.84
C ARG A 145 -2.25 -2.09 -12.60
N TYR A 146 -1.74 -1.73 -11.44
CA TYR A 146 -2.45 -1.87 -10.17
C TYR A 146 -3.14 -0.55 -9.87
N VAL A 147 -4.46 -0.54 -9.92
CA VAL A 147 -5.26 0.68 -9.83
C VAL A 147 -6.08 0.64 -8.55
N MET A 148 -6.09 1.74 -7.85
CA MET A 148 -6.96 2.01 -6.72
C MET A 148 -8.10 2.91 -7.18
N PHE A 149 -9.31 2.54 -6.79
CA PHE A 149 -10.55 3.25 -7.10
C PHE A 149 -11.21 3.72 -5.81
N ASP A 150 -11.62 4.96 -5.78
CA ASP A 150 -12.49 5.49 -4.74
C ASP A 150 -13.69 6.16 -5.41
N ALA A 151 -14.90 5.81 -4.97
CA ALA A 151 -16.12 6.39 -5.49
C ALA A 151 -16.98 6.97 -4.36
N ALA A 152 -17.68 8.05 -4.66
CA ALA A 152 -18.59 8.68 -3.72
C ALA A 152 -19.89 9.16 -4.41
N PRO A 153 -21.03 9.08 -3.71
CA PRO A 153 -22.30 9.62 -4.23
C PRO A 153 -22.33 11.15 -4.14
N ILE A 154 -22.96 11.79 -5.11
CA ILE A 154 -23.21 13.22 -5.13
C ILE A 154 -24.72 13.46 -4.96
N TYR A 155 -25.07 14.21 -3.93
CA TYR A 155 -26.45 14.55 -3.63
C TYR A 155 -26.74 16.03 -3.90
N ASN A 156 -27.96 16.33 -4.35
CA ASN A 156 -28.44 17.70 -4.47
C ASN A 156 -28.83 18.28 -3.10
N HIS A 157 -29.24 19.53 -3.08
CA HIS A 157 -29.70 20.21 -1.86
C HIS A 157 -30.95 19.58 -1.21
N SER A 158 -31.72 18.82 -1.97
CA SER A 158 -32.91 18.08 -1.47
C SER A 158 -32.53 16.70 -0.89
N GLY A 159 -31.24 16.30 -0.96
CA GLY A 159 -30.77 15.01 -0.50
C GLY A 159 -31.00 13.86 -1.49
N GLU A 160 -31.31 14.18 -2.74
CA GLU A 160 -31.51 13.20 -3.80
C GLU A 160 -30.16 12.90 -4.47
N LEU A 161 -29.86 11.63 -4.75
CA LEU A 161 -28.68 11.21 -5.50
C LEU A 161 -28.78 11.71 -6.94
N VAL A 162 -27.83 12.49 -7.40
CA VAL A 162 -27.81 13.08 -8.74
C VAL A 162 -26.68 12.56 -9.62
N ALA A 163 -25.59 12.08 -8.99
CA ALA A 163 -24.43 11.56 -9.70
C ALA A 163 -23.57 10.69 -8.75
N ALA A 164 -22.62 9.98 -9.32
CA ALA A 164 -21.49 9.38 -8.59
C ALA A 164 -20.18 9.82 -9.22
N ILE A 165 -19.21 10.15 -8.38
CA ILE A 165 -17.84 10.47 -8.77
C ILE A 165 -16.95 9.28 -8.47
N GLU A 166 -15.98 9.01 -9.34
CA GLU A 166 -14.97 7.98 -9.12
C GLU A 166 -13.58 8.51 -9.48
N THR A 167 -12.60 8.18 -8.64
CA THR A 167 -11.20 8.51 -8.85
C THR A 167 -10.40 7.25 -9.12
N LEU A 168 -9.38 7.36 -9.99
CA LEU A 168 -8.49 6.28 -10.35
C LEU A 168 -7.04 6.70 -10.04
N HIS A 169 -6.36 5.86 -9.26
CA HIS A 169 -4.96 6.05 -8.94
C HIS A 169 -4.13 4.87 -9.44
N ASP A 170 -3.15 5.14 -10.31
CA ASP A 170 -2.13 4.15 -10.66
C ASP A 170 -1.14 4.03 -9.50
N ILE A 171 -1.27 2.96 -8.73
CA ILE A 171 -0.37 2.64 -7.62
C ILE A 171 0.54 1.46 -7.92
N THR A 172 0.76 1.16 -9.21
CA THR A 172 1.57 0.03 -9.69
C THR A 172 2.97 0.02 -9.08
N GLN A 173 3.64 1.16 -9.10
CA GLN A 173 5.00 1.27 -8.56
C GLN A 173 5.01 1.01 -7.04
N ARG A 174 4.04 1.58 -6.31
CA ARG A 174 3.92 1.35 -4.87
C ARG A 174 3.71 -0.13 -4.55
N LYS A 175 2.80 -0.79 -5.28
CA LYS A 175 2.50 -2.22 -5.09
C LYS A 175 3.71 -3.10 -5.40
N GLN A 176 4.43 -2.82 -6.47
CA GLN A 176 5.65 -3.55 -6.83
C GLN A 176 6.74 -3.43 -5.75
N ILE A 177 6.92 -2.23 -5.20
CA ILE A 177 7.89 -2.01 -4.10
C ILE A 177 7.45 -2.78 -2.85
N GLU A 178 6.17 -2.80 -2.55
CA GLU A 178 5.61 -3.51 -1.39
C GLU A 178 5.80 -5.03 -1.53
N GLU A 179 5.47 -5.60 -2.69
CA GLU A 179 5.66 -7.02 -3.01
C GLU A 179 7.15 -7.42 -2.94
N GLU A 180 8.04 -6.61 -3.51
CA GLU A 180 9.47 -6.84 -3.45
C GLU A 180 10.02 -6.77 -2.02
N ARG A 181 9.56 -5.80 -1.24
CA ARG A 181 9.94 -5.68 0.18
C ARG A 181 9.51 -6.92 0.98
N GLU A 182 8.29 -7.41 0.75
CA GLU A 182 7.81 -8.62 1.43
C GLU A 182 8.63 -9.85 1.03
N ARG A 183 8.93 -10.00 -0.26
CA ARG A 183 9.81 -11.08 -0.75
C ARG A 183 11.18 -11.04 -0.08
N LEU A 184 11.82 -9.87 -0.04
CA LEU A 184 13.13 -9.71 0.60
C LEU A 184 13.07 -9.97 2.12
N ASN A 185 11.98 -9.60 2.78
CA ASN A 185 11.79 -9.88 4.21
C ASN A 185 11.70 -11.39 4.47
N VAL A 186 11.02 -12.15 3.61
CA VAL A 186 10.95 -13.61 3.72
C VAL A 186 12.34 -14.23 3.51
N GLU A 187 13.04 -13.83 2.44
CA GLU A 187 14.40 -14.30 2.15
C GLU A 187 15.38 -13.99 3.29
N LEU A 188 15.28 -12.78 3.87
CA LEU A 188 16.11 -12.37 5.01
C LEU A 188 15.83 -13.24 6.26
N LYS A 189 14.56 -13.50 6.58
CA LYS A 189 14.19 -14.38 7.69
C LYS A 189 14.76 -15.79 7.51
N GLU A 190 14.60 -16.35 6.32
CA GLU A 190 15.17 -17.67 5.99
C GLU A 190 16.70 -17.69 6.08
N ALA A 191 17.37 -16.61 5.65
CA ALA A 191 18.82 -16.50 5.77
C ALA A 191 19.27 -16.42 7.25
N ILE A 192 18.56 -15.65 8.08
CA ILE A 192 18.83 -15.55 9.52
C ILE A 192 18.64 -16.91 10.21
N GLU A 193 17.58 -17.64 9.86
CA GLU A 193 17.33 -18.99 10.42
C GLU A 193 18.42 -20.01 10.06
N LYS A 194 19.08 -19.82 8.91
CA LYS A 194 20.20 -20.67 8.48
C LYS A 194 21.52 -20.32 9.19
N ILE A 195 21.63 -19.15 9.79
CA ILE A 195 22.82 -18.77 10.56
C ILE A 195 22.82 -19.53 11.88
N LYS A 196 23.61 -20.59 11.94
CA LYS A 196 23.85 -21.38 13.17
C LYS A 196 24.75 -20.57 14.09
N THR A 197 24.21 -19.91 15.07
CA THR A 197 24.95 -19.18 16.10
C THR A 197 24.73 -19.81 17.46
N LEU A 198 25.82 -20.16 18.15
CA LEU A 198 25.77 -20.54 19.55
C LEU A 198 25.52 -19.27 20.39
N THR A 199 24.31 -19.09 20.89
CA THR A 199 23.94 -17.95 21.74
C THR A 199 23.41 -18.45 23.09
N GLY A 200 23.67 -17.68 24.15
CA GLY A 200 23.15 -17.96 25.49
C GLY A 200 24.07 -18.80 26.36
N LEU A 201 23.52 -19.31 27.47
CA LEU A 201 24.24 -20.17 28.42
C LEU A 201 24.18 -21.63 27.96
N ILE A 202 25.33 -22.21 27.67
CA ILE A 202 25.46 -23.62 27.31
C ILE A 202 25.70 -24.43 28.59
N PRO A 203 24.79 -25.31 29.02
CA PRO A 203 24.95 -26.11 30.20
C PRO A 203 25.99 -27.20 29.99
N ILE A 204 27.15 -27.08 30.66
CA ILE A 204 28.27 -28.02 30.54
C ILE A 204 28.45 -28.83 31.86
N CYS A 205 28.70 -30.10 31.72
CA CYS A 205 29.03 -30.95 32.88
C CYS A 205 30.41 -30.54 33.46
N ALA A 206 30.43 -30.22 34.76
CA ALA A 206 31.67 -29.82 35.42
C ALA A 206 32.74 -30.94 35.42
N GLY A 207 32.32 -32.22 35.44
CA GLY A 207 33.23 -33.37 35.44
C GLY A 207 33.72 -33.78 34.05
N CYS A 208 32.80 -34.18 33.16
CA CYS A 208 33.19 -34.78 31.86
C CYS A 208 33.12 -33.81 30.69
N LYS A 209 32.72 -32.54 30.93
CA LYS A 209 32.64 -31.45 29.91
C LYS A 209 31.64 -31.71 28.78
N LYS A 210 30.74 -32.67 28.87
CA LYS A 210 29.65 -32.86 27.93
C LYS A 210 28.66 -31.70 28.03
N ILE A 211 28.02 -31.34 26.94
CA ILE A 211 27.00 -30.33 26.84
C ILE A 211 25.61 -30.98 26.88
N ARG A 212 24.70 -30.42 27.64
CA ARG A 212 23.29 -30.85 27.65
C ARG A 212 22.49 -30.08 26.62
N ASP A 213 21.90 -30.80 25.67
CA ASP A 213 21.03 -30.22 24.67
C ASP A 213 19.64 -29.87 25.24
N ASP A 214 18.80 -29.21 24.42
CA ASP A 214 17.45 -28.78 24.80
C ASP A 214 16.49 -29.94 25.06
N LYS A 215 16.83 -31.15 24.59
CA LYS A 215 16.09 -32.41 24.84
C LYS A 215 16.51 -33.10 26.12
N GLY A 216 17.57 -32.58 26.77
CA GLY A 216 18.14 -33.10 28.01
C GLY A 216 19.23 -34.17 27.87
N TYR A 217 19.69 -34.48 26.65
CA TYR A 217 20.76 -35.44 26.40
C TYR A 217 22.12 -34.78 26.51
N TRP A 218 23.12 -35.58 26.95
CA TRP A 218 24.53 -35.15 27.12
C TRP A 218 25.36 -35.56 25.93
N ASN A 219 25.75 -34.57 25.12
CA ASN A 219 26.55 -34.74 23.91
C ASN A 219 28.02 -34.36 24.13
N GLN A 220 28.95 -34.84 23.30
CA GLN A 220 30.31 -34.35 23.28
C GLN A 220 30.33 -32.87 22.87
N LEU A 221 31.28 -32.11 23.44
CA LEU A 221 31.41 -30.68 23.16
C LEU A 221 31.60 -30.43 21.65
N GLU A 222 32.50 -31.21 21.04
CA GLU A 222 32.84 -31.08 19.63
C GLU A 222 31.60 -31.31 18.75
N GLN A 223 30.90 -32.41 19.00
CA GLN A 223 29.69 -32.76 18.25
C GLN A 223 28.59 -31.68 18.37
N TYR A 224 28.37 -31.18 19.59
CA TYR A 224 27.37 -30.14 19.81
C TYR A 224 27.72 -28.85 19.07
N VAL A 225 28.99 -28.42 19.08
CA VAL A 225 29.44 -27.20 18.42
C VAL A 225 29.38 -27.36 16.90
N GLU A 226 29.76 -28.51 16.33
CA GLU A 226 29.63 -28.76 14.87
C GLU A 226 28.18 -28.81 14.38
N GLU A 227 27.26 -29.33 15.20
CA GLU A 227 25.84 -29.36 14.86
C GLU A 227 25.17 -27.98 14.94
N HIS A 228 25.67 -27.07 15.80
CA HIS A 228 25.05 -25.78 16.11
C HIS A 228 25.88 -24.57 15.63
N SER A 229 26.97 -24.79 14.92
CA SER A 229 27.77 -23.72 14.31
C SER A 229 28.49 -24.25 13.06
N ASP A 230 29.12 -23.35 12.31
CA ASP A 230 29.98 -23.71 11.17
C ASP A 230 31.45 -24.02 11.60
N ALA A 231 31.69 -24.14 12.90
CA ALA A 231 33.00 -24.45 13.43
C ALA A 231 33.33 -25.95 13.23
N VAL A 232 34.55 -26.24 12.84
CA VAL A 232 35.09 -27.60 12.67
C VAL A 232 36.30 -27.75 13.60
N PHE A 233 36.39 -28.86 14.33
CA PHE A 233 37.48 -29.11 15.23
C PHE A 233 38.64 -29.80 14.54
N SER A 234 39.87 -29.32 14.76
CA SER A 234 41.09 -30.03 14.47
C SER A 234 41.72 -30.55 15.78
N HIS A 235 42.19 -31.78 15.78
CA HIS A 235 42.78 -32.42 16.98
C HIS A 235 44.29 -32.23 17.02
N GLY A 236 44.80 -31.84 18.19
CA GLY A 236 46.22 -31.71 18.48
C GLY A 236 46.49 -31.87 19.96
N LEU A 237 47.75 -32.00 20.33
CA LEU A 237 48.18 -32.02 21.72
C LEU A 237 48.83 -30.68 22.08
N CYS A 238 48.40 -30.08 23.18
CA CYS A 238 49.12 -28.94 23.73
C CYS A 238 50.46 -29.39 24.33
N PRO A 239 51.41 -28.47 24.53
CA PRO A 239 52.75 -28.86 25.05
C PRO A 239 52.71 -29.64 26.36
N GLU A 240 51.80 -29.31 27.26
CA GLU A 240 51.65 -30.02 28.56
C GLU A 240 51.12 -31.44 28.36
N CYS A 241 50.11 -31.64 27.53
CA CYS A 241 49.59 -32.95 27.21
C CYS A 241 50.62 -33.78 26.44
N PHE A 242 51.32 -33.15 25.49
CA PHE A 242 52.39 -33.82 24.76
C PHE A 242 53.51 -34.38 25.74
N GLN A 243 53.92 -33.53 26.65
CA GLN A 243 54.92 -34.00 27.71
C GLN A 243 54.35 -35.13 28.55
N LYS A 244 53.08 -35.04 28.99
CA LYS A 244 52.45 -36.07 29.81
C LYS A 244 52.31 -37.40 29.10
N TYR A 245 51.95 -37.41 27.80
CA TYR A 245 51.82 -38.66 27.04
C TYR A 245 53.10 -39.25 26.58
N PHE A 246 54.16 -38.45 26.37
CA PHE A 246 55.42 -38.92 25.80
C PHE A 246 56.63 -38.94 26.79
N SER A 247 56.50 -38.24 27.94
CA SER A 247 57.61 -38.36 29.00
C SER A 247 57.68 -39.71 29.67
N ASP A 248 56.55 -40.44 29.76
CA ASP A 248 56.51 -41.76 30.36
C ASP A 248 56.98 -42.87 29.40
N ALA A 249 57.02 -42.60 28.08
CA ALA A 249 57.54 -43.56 27.10
C ALA A 249 59.09 -43.79 27.17
N GLY A 250 59.78 -42.84 27.84
CA GLY A 250 61.28 -42.96 28.04
C GLY A 250 61.69 -43.75 29.24
N LYS A 251 60.81 -44.09 30.16
CA LYS A 251 61.14 -44.77 31.39
C LYS A 251 61.00 -46.31 31.36
N SER A 252 60.43 -46.88 30.30
CA SER A 252 60.14 -48.33 30.20
C SER A 252 61.18 -49.17 29.42
N ARG A 253 62.41 -48.66 29.22
CA ARG A 253 63.48 -49.40 28.60
C ARG A 253 64.75 -49.31 29.43
N LYS A 254 64.70 -49.72 30.68
CA LYS A 254 65.87 -50.19 31.47
C LYS A 254 65.39 -51.24 32.48
N GLY A 255 65.48 -52.46 32.08
CA GLY A 255 65.29 -53.66 32.87
C GLY A 255 65.56 -54.86 32.03
#